data_2e4654fbbf41feb3d80a7b547f302b09
#
_entry.id   2e4654fbbf41feb3d80a7b547f302b09
#
_cell.length_a   1.000
_cell.length_b   1.000
_cell.length_c   1.000
_cell.angle_alpha   90.00
_cell.angle_beta   90.00
_cell.angle_gamma   90.00
#
_symmetry.space_group_name_H-M   'P 1'
#
loop_
_entity.id
_entity.type
_entity.pdbx_description
1 polymer ?
#
loop_
_entity_poly.entity_id
_entity_poly.type
_entity_poly.pdbx_seq_one_letter_code
_entity_poly.pdbx_strand_id
1 'polypeptide(L)'
;MRFVSFETTAAAERIERLKGADVVITNKVVIDKAVMDASNLKLICISATGMNNVDLAYAAAKGIAVKNVAGYSTASVVQHTFACLFALTNRIKFYDNYTQSGEWAKSEIFTNLDRSIGEIAGKSFGVIGLGEIGRGVARIAAAFGARVSYYSTSGANANAEFKRLNLGELLSGCDIVSIHAPLNEKTRNLIGERELNLMKEGAILMNFGRGGIVDESAVARAIDGRNLRFASDVLETEPMRADHPLLRIKNKENLILTPHVAWASFEARERLVAMIAENIKEFLKG
;
A
#
# COMPACT_ATOMS: atom_id res chain seq x y z
N MET A 1 34.54 3.16 10.25
CA MET A 1 33.11 3.29 10.64
C MET A 1 32.72 2.06 11.46
N ARG A 2 32.10 2.23 12.62
CA ARG A 2 31.55 1.13 13.45
C ARG A 2 30.06 0.99 13.10
N PHE A 3 29.60 -0.22 12.78
CA PHE A 3 28.21 -0.52 12.49
C PHE A 3 27.64 -1.44 13.58
N VAL A 4 26.44 -1.10 14.08
CA VAL A 4 25.69 -1.88 15.06
C VAL A 4 24.28 -2.04 14.55
N SER A 5 23.72 -3.25 14.57
CA SER A 5 22.35 -3.53 14.11
C SER A 5 21.52 -4.19 15.21
N PHE A 6 20.22 -3.92 15.17
CA PHE A 6 19.23 -4.53 16.06
C PHE A 6 18.06 -5.01 15.18
N GLU A 7 17.59 -6.21 15.42
CA GLU A 7 16.43 -6.76 14.67
C GLU A 7 15.13 -6.00 15.00
N THR A 8 14.96 -5.65 16.26
CA THR A 8 13.82 -4.85 16.74
C THR A 8 14.31 -3.81 17.73
N THR A 9 13.55 -2.74 17.95
CA THR A 9 13.85 -1.72 18.95
C THR A 9 12.56 -1.27 19.62
N ALA A 10 12.37 -1.60 20.88
CA ALA A 10 11.25 -1.12 21.68
C ALA A 10 11.36 0.38 21.96
N ALA A 11 10.23 1.03 22.21
CA ALA A 11 10.20 2.47 22.46
C ALA A 11 11.13 2.92 23.61
N ALA A 12 11.23 2.12 24.67
CA ALA A 12 12.10 2.41 25.81
C ALA A 12 13.61 2.27 25.53
N GLU A 13 13.98 1.50 24.49
CA GLU A 13 15.38 1.22 24.16
C GLU A 13 16.00 2.23 23.19
N ARG A 14 15.16 3.08 22.55
CA ARG A 14 15.58 3.97 21.46
C ARG A 14 16.74 4.88 21.85
N ILE A 15 16.65 5.53 22.99
CA ILE A 15 17.65 6.48 23.47
C ILE A 15 18.98 5.78 23.73
N GLU A 16 18.97 4.67 24.48
CA GLU A 16 20.20 3.96 24.82
C GLU A 16 20.91 3.40 23.58
N ARG A 17 20.13 2.84 22.62
CA ARG A 17 20.69 2.27 21.38
C ARG A 17 21.28 3.32 20.44
N LEU A 18 20.79 4.57 20.51
CA LEU A 18 21.27 5.66 19.66
C LEU A 18 22.31 6.55 20.36
N LYS A 19 22.62 6.28 21.62
CA LYS A 19 23.64 7.01 22.36
C LYS A 19 25.00 6.90 21.67
N GLY A 20 25.56 8.04 21.28
CA GLY A 20 26.83 8.14 20.58
C GLY A 20 26.80 7.72 19.09
N ALA A 21 25.64 7.51 18.51
CA ALA A 21 25.49 7.29 17.07
C ALA A 21 25.51 8.61 16.29
N ASP A 22 26.30 8.68 15.21
CA ASP A 22 26.30 9.82 14.27
C ASP A 22 25.24 9.65 13.18
N VAL A 23 24.97 8.39 12.79
CA VAL A 23 24.04 8.02 11.72
C VAL A 23 23.09 6.93 12.21
N VAL A 24 21.81 7.08 11.96
CA VAL A 24 20.82 6.02 12.15
C VAL A 24 20.19 5.61 10.84
N ILE A 25 20.03 4.31 10.62
CA ILE A 25 19.19 3.74 9.56
C ILE A 25 17.98 3.11 10.24
N THR A 26 16.78 3.53 9.87
CA THR A 26 15.55 3.01 10.47
C THR A 26 14.43 2.92 9.45
N ASN A 27 13.50 1.98 9.66
CA ASN A 27 12.27 1.89 8.87
C ASN A 27 11.08 2.48 9.65
N LYS A 28 10.81 1.94 10.86
CA LYS A 28 9.61 2.25 11.64
C LYS A 28 9.89 2.80 13.05
N VAL A 29 11.13 2.73 13.52
CA VAL A 29 11.46 3.25 14.85
C VAL A 29 11.24 4.76 14.85
N VAL A 30 10.49 5.24 15.83
CA VAL A 30 10.18 6.66 15.98
C VAL A 30 11.41 7.43 16.47
N ILE A 31 11.82 8.43 15.71
CA ILE A 31 12.91 9.35 16.05
C ILE A 31 12.27 10.72 16.34
N ASP A 32 11.90 10.89 17.59
CA ASP A 32 11.28 12.10 18.12
C ASP A 32 12.30 13.06 18.75
N LYS A 33 11.81 14.19 19.24
CA LYS A 33 12.62 15.20 19.95
C LYS A 33 13.49 14.57 21.07
N ALA A 34 12.90 13.70 21.89
CA ALA A 34 13.62 13.11 23.03
C ALA A 34 14.81 12.25 22.59
N VAL A 35 14.63 11.48 21.52
CA VAL A 35 15.70 10.67 20.91
C VAL A 35 16.79 11.55 20.32
N MET A 36 16.42 12.62 19.58
CA MET A 36 17.40 13.51 18.96
C MET A 36 18.18 14.33 20.00
N ASP A 37 17.55 14.72 21.12
CA ASP A 37 18.24 15.44 22.20
C ASP A 37 19.24 14.58 22.96
N ALA A 38 18.96 13.28 23.07
CA ALA A 38 19.80 12.34 23.79
C ALA A 38 20.90 11.68 22.91
N SER A 39 20.98 12.03 21.64
CA SER A 39 21.89 11.44 20.66
C SER A 39 22.81 12.47 20.01
N ASN A 40 23.86 12.02 19.31
CA ASN A 40 24.75 12.84 18.50
C ASN A 40 24.44 12.76 17.00
N LEU A 41 23.19 12.43 16.64
CA LEU A 41 22.79 12.20 15.27
C LEU A 41 23.08 13.39 14.38
N LYS A 42 23.70 13.13 13.24
CA LYS A 42 23.96 14.06 12.14
C LYS A 42 23.13 13.70 10.91
N LEU A 43 22.80 12.39 10.75
CA LEU A 43 22.02 11.87 9.63
C LEU A 43 21.03 10.81 10.11
N ILE A 44 19.79 10.97 9.66
CA ILE A 44 18.73 9.96 9.79
C ILE A 44 18.42 9.44 8.38
N CYS A 45 18.72 8.17 8.09
CA CYS A 45 18.35 7.49 6.87
C CYS A 45 17.09 6.64 7.10
N ILE A 46 16.03 6.93 6.40
CA ILE A 46 14.77 6.16 6.48
C ILE A 46 14.77 5.14 5.35
N SER A 47 14.77 3.86 5.71
CA SER A 47 14.69 2.73 4.78
C SER A 47 13.24 2.52 4.29
N ALA A 48 12.59 3.60 3.86
CA ALA A 48 11.25 3.65 3.32
C ALA A 48 11.01 4.97 2.56
N THR A 49 9.92 5.03 1.80
CA THR A 49 9.46 6.28 1.17
C THR A 49 8.81 7.22 2.19
N GLY A 50 8.01 6.69 3.13
CA GLY A 50 7.35 7.47 4.17
C GLY A 50 8.29 7.86 5.30
N MET A 51 8.15 9.07 5.84
CA MET A 51 9.00 9.64 6.90
C MET A 51 8.21 9.97 8.18
N ASN A 52 7.02 9.42 8.35
CA ASN A 52 6.10 9.77 9.43
C ASN A 52 6.61 9.40 10.85
N ASN A 53 7.65 8.58 10.92
CA ASN A 53 8.31 8.16 12.15
C ASN A 53 9.43 9.12 12.61
N VAL A 54 9.66 10.24 11.91
CA VAL A 54 10.67 11.26 12.26
C VAL A 54 10.01 12.62 12.42
N ASP A 55 10.33 13.32 13.49
CA ASP A 55 10.01 14.75 13.65
C ASP A 55 10.93 15.57 12.74
N LEU A 56 10.46 15.78 11.50
CA LEU A 56 11.23 16.49 10.47
C LEU A 56 11.49 17.94 10.82
N ALA A 57 10.54 18.61 11.48
CA ALA A 57 10.69 20.01 11.87
C ALA A 57 11.78 20.16 12.94
N TYR A 58 11.77 19.27 13.93
CA TYR A 58 12.77 19.26 14.97
C TYR A 58 14.16 18.85 14.46
N ALA A 59 14.23 17.86 13.57
CA ALA A 59 15.49 17.45 12.92
C ALA A 59 16.13 18.64 12.18
N ALA A 60 15.33 19.38 11.39
CA ALA A 60 15.80 20.58 10.69
C ALA A 60 16.31 21.66 11.65
N ALA A 61 15.58 21.93 12.75
CA ALA A 61 15.99 22.91 13.76
C ALA A 61 17.32 22.52 14.47
N LYS A 62 17.60 21.23 14.59
CA LYS A 62 18.86 20.68 15.13
C LYS A 62 19.99 20.58 14.12
N GLY A 63 19.74 20.87 12.83
CA GLY A 63 20.72 20.66 11.76
C GLY A 63 20.99 19.17 11.45
N ILE A 64 20.08 18.26 11.81
CA ILE A 64 20.18 16.84 11.52
C ILE A 64 19.61 16.60 10.11
N ALA A 65 20.44 16.07 9.22
CA ALA A 65 19.99 15.70 7.88
C ALA A 65 19.03 14.49 7.94
N VAL A 66 17.93 14.54 7.18
CA VAL A 66 17.01 13.41 7.04
C VAL A 66 16.92 13.04 5.57
N LYS A 67 17.24 11.80 5.24
CA LYS A 67 17.14 11.24 3.89
C LYS A 67 16.26 10.01 3.89
N ASN A 68 15.38 9.90 2.92
CA ASN A 68 14.55 8.72 2.68
C ASN A 68 14.94 8.04 1.36
N VAL A 69 14.23 6.98 1.00
CA VAL A 69 14.39 6.27 -0.27
C VAL A 69 13.06 6.25 -1.01
N ALA A 70 12.94 7.04 -2.08
CA ALA A 70 11.76 7.10 -2.91
C ALA A 70 11.94 6.29 -4.21
N GLY A 71 10.85 5.70 -4.73
CA GLY A 71 10.85 5.01 -6.02
C GLY A 71 11.44 3.60 -6.05
N TYR A 72 12.12 3.15 -5.01
CA TYR A 72 12.76 1.83 -4.98
C TYR A 72 11.80 0.65 -5.17
N SER A 73 10.56 0.79 -4.72
CA SER A 73 9.55 -0.27 -4.70
C SER A 73 8.45 -0.12 -5.75
N THR A 74 8.54 0.86 -6.65
CA THR A 74 7.46 1.14 -7.62
C THR A 74 7.06 -0.10 -8.39
N ALA A 75 8.00 -0.82 -9.01
CA ALA A 75 7.70 -2.04 -9.76
C ALA A 75 7.09 -3.14 -8.89
N SER A 76 7.61 -3.32 -7.67
CA SER A 76 7.10 -4.30 -6.70
C SER A 76 5.64 -4.03 -6.32
N VAL A 77 5.30 -2.78 -5.98
CA VAL A 77 3.92 -2.40 -5.61
C VAL A 77 2.97 -2.53 -6.79
N VAL A 78 3.39 -2.12 -8.00
CA VAL A 78 2.59 -2.30 -9.22
C VAL A 78 2.29 -3.77 -9.46
N GLN A 79 3.31 -4.65 -9.42
CA GLN A 79 3.15 -6.09 -9.59
C GLN A 79 2.20 -6.68 -8.53
N HIS A 80 2.38 -6.32 -7.26
CA HIS A 80 1.56 -6.82 -6.15
C HIS A 80 0.09 -6.36 -6.27
N THR A 81 -0.14 -5.13 -6.75
CA THR A 81 -1.50 -4.63 -7.05
C THR A 81 -2.22 -5.56 -8.04
N PHE A 82 -1.55 -5.95 -9.13
CA PHE A 82 -2.15 -6.86 -10.12
C PHE A 82 -2.24 -8.31 -9.63
N ALA A 83 -1.29 -8.78 -8.82
CA ALA A 83 -1.40 -10.10 -8.19
C ALA A 83 -2.69 -10.20 -7.33
N CYS A 84 -2.96 -9.19 -6.50
CA CYS A 84 -4.18 -9.14 -5.69
C CYS A 84 -5.44 -8.95 -6.55
N LEU A 85 -5.37 -8.12 -7.61
CA LEU A 85 -6.48 -7.95 -8.55
C LEU A 85 -6.83 -9.27 -9.23
N PHE A 86 -5.85 -10.00 -9.76
CA PHE A 86 -6.08 -11.30 -10.39
C PHE A 86 -6.58 -12.35 -9.40
N ALA A 87 -6.09 -12.34 -8.16
CA ALA A 87 -6.60 -13.23 -7.13
C ALA A 87 -8.12 -13.04 -6.89
N LEU A 88 -8.60 -11.78 -6.93
CA LEU A 88 -10.02 -11.45 -6.79
C LEU A 88 -10.82 -11.73 -8.07
N THR A 89 -10.31 -11.36 -9.25
CA THR A 89 -11.04 -11.51 -10.53
C THR A 89 -11.11 -12.95 -11.00
N ASN A 90 -10.03 -13.70 -10.86
CA ASN A 90 -9.89 -15.09 -11.33
C ASN A 90 -10.23 -16.12 -10.24
N ARG A 91 -10.57 -15.66 -9.02
CA ARG A 91 -10.89 -16.56 -7.89
C ARG A 91 -9.78 -17.60 -7.61
N ILE A 92 -8.53 -17.23 -7.81
CA ILE A 92 -7.38 -18.15 -7.74
C ILE A 92 -7.36 -18.95 -6.44
N LYS A 93 -7.60 -18.28 -5.29
CA LYS A 93 -7.62 -18.95 -3.98
C LYS A 93 -8.70 -20.04 -3.88
N PHE A 94 -9.87 -19.81 -4.46
CA PHE A 94 -10.96 -20.79 -4.46
C PHE A 94 -10.60 -21.99 -5.33
N TYR A 95 -10.21 -21.76 -6.59
CA TYR A 95 -9.95 -22.85 -7.54
C TYR A 95 -8.70 -23.64 -7.18
N ASP A 96 -7.66 -22.98 -6.65
CA ASP A 96 -6.47 -23.66 -6.15
C ASP A 96 -6.82 -24.60 -4.99
N ASN A 97 -7.55 -24.11 -3.99
CA ASN A 97 -7.99 -24.93 -2.87
C ASN A 97 -8.90 -26.10 -3.32
N TYR A 98 -9.84 -25.86 -4.24
CA TYR A 98 -10.72 -26.87 -4.79
C TYR A 98 -9.93 -28.02 -5.46
N THR A 99 -8.92 -27.65 -6.23
CA THR A 99 -8.07 -28.64 -6.92
C THR A 99 -7.17 -29.38 -5.93
N GLN A 100 -6.50 -28.67 -5.03
CA GLN A 100 -5.56 -29.27 -4.07
C GLN A 100 -6.26 -30.12 -3.00
N SER A 101 -7.53 -29.86 -2.67
CA SER A 101 -8.32 -30.69 -1.76
C SER A 101 -8.73 -32.04 -2.38
N GLY A 102 -8.50 -32.25 -3.68
CA GLY A 102 -8.89 -33.46 -4.41
C GLY A 102 -10.37 -33.49 -4.84
N GLU A 103 -11.12 -32.40 -4.63
CA GLU A 103 -12.53 -32.33 -5.03
C GLU A 103 -12.68 -32.39 -6.56
N TRP A 104 -11.73 -31.82 -7.31
CA TRP A 104 -11.74 -31.92 -8.77
C TRP A 104 -11.55 -33.35 -9.25
N ALA A 105 -10.73 -34.17 -8.58
CA ALA A 105 -10.53 -35.59 -8.94
C ALA A 105 -11.79 -36.45 -8.75
N LYS A 106 -12.78 -35.97 -7.97
CA LYS A 106 -14.08 -36.64 -7.76
C LYS A 106 -15.15 -36.14 -8.72
N SER A 107 -14.86 -35.08 -9.50
CA SER A 107 -15.82 -34.49 -10.44
C SER A 107 -15.98 -35.34 -11.68
N GLU A 108 -17.22 -35.54 -12.15
CA GLU A 108 -17.55 -36.18 -13.42
C GLU A 108 -17.36 -35.27 -14.64
N ILE A 109 -17.18 -33.95 -14.40
CA ILE A 109 -17.00 -32.94 -15.45
C ILE A 109 -15.58 -32.34 -15.37
N PHE A 110 -15.04 -31.92 -16.51
CA PHE A 110 -13.66 -31.46 -16.66
C PHE A 110 -13.42 -30.07 -16.07
N THR A 111 -14.45 -29.33 -15.75
CA THR A 111 -14.37 -27.93 -15.28
C THR A 111 -15.25 -27.69 -14.04
N ASN A 112 -14.95 -26.62 -13.30
CA ASN A 112 -15.81 -26.11 -12.23
C ASN A 112 -16.13 -24.65 -12.52
N LEU A 113 -17.40 -24.26 -12.53
CA LEU A 113 -17.90 -22.90 -12.79
C LEU A 113 -18.66 -22.32 -11.59
N ASP A 114 -18.44 -22.82 -10.39
CA ASP A 114 -19.14 -22.39 -9.16
C ASP A 114 -18.83 -20.94 -8.80
N ARG A 115 -17.72 -20.40 -9.29
CA ARG A 115 -17.34 -19.01 -9.09
C ARG A 115 -17.16 -18.30 -10.41
N SER A 116 -17.82 -17.15 -10.55
CA SER A 116 -17.65 -16.32 -11.74
C SER A 116 -16.24 -15.71 -11.78
N ILE A 117 -15.58 -15.88 -12.91
CA ILE A 117 -14.32 -15.25 -13.28
C ILE A 117 -14.64 -13.99 -14.08
N GLY A 118 -13.89 -12.92 -13.86
CA GLY A 118 -14.07 -11.65 -14.55
C GLY A 118 -12.83 -11.26 -15.35
N GLU A 119 -13.05 -10.57 -16.47
CA GLU A 119 -11.99 -9.98 -17.29
C GLU A 119 -11.76 -8.51 -16.93
N ILE A 120 -10.55 -8.01 -17.13
CA ILE A 120 -10.20 -6.59 -16.97
C ILE A 120 -10.49 -5.83 -18.26
N ALA A 121 -10.36 -6.49 -19.40
CA ALA A 121 -10.63 -5.90 -20.72
C ALA A 121 -12.04 -5.27 -20.76
N GLY A 122 -12.12 -4.03 -21.26
CA GLY A 122 -13.37 -3.27 -21.35
C GLY A 122 -13.92 -2.72 -20.03
N LYS A 123 -13.32 -3.05 -18.86
CA LYS A 123 -13.72 -2.48 -17.57
C LYS A 123 -13.28 -1.03 -17.42
N SER A 124 -14.01 -0.27 -16.61
CA SER A 124 -13.60 1.07 -16.17
C SER A 124 -12.72 0.95 -14.93
N PHE A 125 -11.49 1.44 -15.02
CA PHE A 125 -10.49 1.35 -13.97
C PHE A 125 -10.15 2.75 -13.44
N GLY A 126 -10.38 2.98 -12.15
CA GLY A 126 -10.10 4.23 -11.47
C GLY A 126 -8.80 4.15 -10.64
N VAL A 127 -7.94 5.16 -10.78
CA VAL A 127 -6.74 5.30 -9.96
C VAL A 127 -6.87 6.52 -9.05
N ILE A 128 -6.81 6.33 -7.74
CA ILE A 128 -6.78 7.42 -6.76
C ILE A 128 -5.31 7.70 -6.39
N GLY A 129 -4.80 8.87 -6.83
CA GLY A 129 -3.40 9.24 -6.67
C GLY A 129 -2.52 8.79 -7.84
N LEU A 130 -2.30 9.68 -8.82
CA LEU A 130 -1.52 9.43 -10.03
C LEU A 130 -0.05 9.84 -9.84
N GLY A 131 0.58 9.37 -8.75
CA GLY A 131 2.02 9.42 -8.52
C GLY A 131 2.77 8.39 -9.39
N GLU A 132 4.01 8.07 -9.04
CA GLU A 132 4.83 7.11 -9.80
C GLU A 132 4.19 5.72 -9.84
N ILE A 133 3.76 5.19 -8.68
CA ILE A 133 3.08 3.90 -8.57
C ILE A 133 1.74 3.95 -9.32
N GLY A 134 0.91 4.98 -9.07
CA GLY A 134 -0.39 5.10 -9.73
C GLY A 134 -0.32 5.17 -11.24
N ARG A 135 0.70 5.83 -11.82
CA ARG A 135 0.96 5.80 -13.27
C ARG A 135 1.36 4.42 -13.76
N GLY A 136 2.20 3.72 -13.01
CA GLY A 136 2.56 2.33 -13.35
C GLY A 136 1.33 1.43 -13.39
N VAL A 137 0.46 1.51 -12.38
CA VAL A 137 -0.80 0.75 -12.33
C VAL A 137 -1.74 1.14 -13.47
N ALA A 138 -1.89 2.45 -13.76
CA ALA A 138 -2.73 2.94 -14.83
C ALA A 138 -2.33 2.38 -16.21
N ARG A 139 -1.01 2.38 -16.51
CA ARG A 139 -0.47 1.86 -17.78
C ARG A 139 -0.66 0.35 -17.92
N ILE A 140 -0.43 -0.42 -16.85
CA ILE A 140 -0.65 -1.87 -16.90
C ILE A 140 -2.15 -2.18 -17.04
N ALA A 141 -3.04 -1.46 -16.33
CA ALA A 141 -4.49 -1.62 -16.50
C ALA A 141 -4.92 -1.33 -17.95
N ALA A 142 -4.39 -0.27 -18.56
CA ALA A 142 -4.65 0.06 -19.98
C ALA A 142 -4.12 -1.04 -20.92
N ALA A 143 -2.94 -1.62 -20.63
CA ALA A 143 -2.39 -2.73 -21.42
C ALA A 143 -3.27 -4.00 -21.34
N PHE A 144 -4.01 -4.20 -20.26
CA PHE A 144 -5.05 -5.23 -20.16
C PHE A 144 -6.38 -4.84 -20.81
N GLY A 145 -6.45 -3.71 -21.52
CA GLY A 145 -7.65 -3.26 -22.23
C GLY A 145 -8.68 -2.53 -21.36
N ALA A 146 -8.32 -2.11 -20.14
CA ALA A 146 -9.21 -1.31 -19.31
C ALA A 146 -9.31 0.15 -19.80
N ARG A 147 -10.47 0.79 -19.58
CA ARG A 147 -10.64 2.23 -19.73
C ARG A 147 -10.24 2.93 -18.44
N VAL A 148 -9.03 3.55 -18.44
CA VAL A 148 -8.45 4.12 -17.23
C VAL A 148 -8.85 5.58 -17.05
N SER A 149 -9.19 5.95 -15.81
CA SER A 149 -9.35 7.32 -15.35
C SER A 149 -8.69 7.50 -13.97
N TYR A 150 -8.48 8.75 -13.53
CA TYR A 150 -7.86 8.99 -12.24
C TYR A 150 -8.48 10.15 -11.47
N TYR A 151 -8.34 10.11 -10.15
CA TYR A 151 -8.57 11.22 -9.24
C TYR A 151 -7.25 11.72 -8.64
N SER A 152 -7.01 13.04 -8.72
CA SER A 152 -5.81 13.66 -8.15
C SER A 152 -6.11 14.20 -6.76
N THR A 153 -5.55 13.60 -5.71
CA THR A 153 -5.75 14.01 -4.31
C THR A 153 -5.09 15.37 -3.98
N SER A 154 -4.00 15.72 -4.69
CA SER A 154 -3.32 17.01 -4.52
C SER A 154 -3.88 18.12 -5.41
N GLY A 155 -4.61 17.76 -6.46
CA GLY A 155 -5.01 18.68 -7.52
C GLY A 155 -3.90 19.03 -8.53
N ALA A 156 -2.63 18.79 -8.17
CA ALA A 156 -1.45 19.24 -8.94
C ALA A 156 -1.07 18.31 -10.10
N ASN A 157 -1.40 17.01 -10.02
CA ASN A 157 -1.02 16.06 -11.06
C ASN A 157 -1.93 16.17 -12.27
N ALA A 158 -1.47 16.86 -13.32
CA ALA A 158 -2.07 16.79 -14.64
C ALA A 158 -1.42 15.67 -15.46
N ASN A 159 -2.22 14.91 -16.19
CA ASN A 159 -1.75 13.85 -17.07
C ASN A 159 -2.62 13.84 -18.34
N ALA A 160 -2.00 13.91 -19.51
CA ALA A 160 -2.70 13.90 -20.80
C ALA A 160 -3.06 12.48 -21.27
N GLU A 161 -2.44 11.45 -20.67
CA GLU A 161 -2.63 10.03 -21.02
C GLU A 161 -3.96 9.47 -20.52
N PHE A 162 -4.43 9.93 -19.33
CA PHE A 162 -5.62 9.42 -18.69
C PHE A 162 -6.61 10.54 -18.34
N LYS A 163 -7.91 10.23 -18.41
CA LYS A 163 -8.97 11.19 -18.07
C LYS A 163 -9.00 11.44 -16.56
N ARG A 164 -8.91 12.70 -16.15
CA ARG A 164 -9.12 13.12 -14.77
C ARG A 164 -10.62 13.24 -14.47
N LEU A 165 -11.06 12.69 -13.33
CA LEU A 165 -12.43 12.77 -12.83
C LEU A 165 -12.42 13.35 -11.41
N ASN A 166 -13.57 13.84 -10.94
CA ASN A 166 -13.81 14.05 -9.52
C ASN A 166 -14.01 12.70 -8.82
N LEU A 167 -13.93 12.68 -7.47
CA LEU A 167 -13.99 11.43 -6.72
C LEU A 167 -15.32 10.70 -6.92
N GLY A 168 -16.45 11.42 -6.89
CA GLY A 168 -17.78 10.82 -7.06
C GLY A 168 -17.97 10.18 -8.43
N GLU A 169 -17.55 10.87 -9.50
CA GLU A 169 -17.60 10.36 -10.87
C GLU A 169 -16.73 9.10 -11.03
N LEU A 170 -15.54 9.11 -10.42
CA LEU A 170 -14.63 7.96 -10.48
C LEU A 170 -15.24 6.76 -9.77
N LEU A 171 -15.76 6.94 -8.56
CA LEU A 171 -16.33 5.84 -7.77
C LEU A 171 -17.59 5.25 -8.42
N SER A 172 -18.50 6.09 -8.91
CA SER A 172 -19.74 5.62 -9.55
C SER A 172 -19.52 5.02 -10.94
N GLY A 173 -18.49 5.49 -11.65
CA GLY A 173 -18.21 5.06 -13.02
C GLY A 173 -17.32 3.83 -13.13
N CYS A 174 -16.47 3.55 -12.14
CA CYS A 174 -15.47 2.49 -12.25
C CYS A 174 -15.94 1.14 -11.69
N ASP A 175 -15.52 0.07 -12.36
CA ASP A 175 -15.71 -1.31 -11.92
C ASP A 175 -14.59 -1.72 -10.94
N ILE A 176 -13.40 -1.12 -11.09
CA ILE A 176 -12.21 -1.36 -10.30
C ILE A 176 -11.64 -0.02 -9.88
N VAL A 177 -11.33 0.15 -8.60
CA VAL A 177 -10.68 1.36 -8.06
C VAL A 177 -9.44 0.96 -7.25
N SER A 178 -8.29 1.58 -7.56
CA SER A 178 -7.02 1.32 -6.87
C SER A 178 -6.43 2.60 -6.29
N ILE A 179 -6.07 2.56 -5.00
CA ILE A 179 -5.59 3.72 -4.23
C ILE A 179 -4.07 3.64 -4.10
N HIS A 180 -3.39 4.71 -4.55
CA HIS A 180 -1.93 4.90 -4.50
C HIS A 180 -1.58 6.30 -3.99
N ALA A 181 -2.43 6.87 -3.15
CA ALA A 181 -2.24 8.19 -2.56
C ALA A 181 -1.49 8.11 -1.23
N PRO A 182 -0.74 9.17 -0.82
CA PRO A 182 -0.22 9.28 0.53
C PRO A 182 -1.34 9.58 1.54
N LEU A 183 -1.14 9.20 2.80
CA LEU A 183 -2.02 9.61 3.90
C LEU A 183 -1.67 11.04 4.34
N ASN A 184 -2.65 11.90 4.32
CA ASN A 184 -2.60 13.28 4.83
C ASN A 184 -4.03 13.73 5.20
N GLU A 185 -4.20 14.99 5.61
CA GLU A 185 -5.51 15.54 6.00
C GLU A 185 -6.59 15.41 4.91
N LYS A 186 -6.20 15.51 3.62
CA LYS A 186 -7.13 15.42 2.47
C LYS A 186 -7.49 13.97 2.10
N THR A 187 -6.71 13.00 2.54
CA THR A 187 -6.87 11.59 2.17
C THR A 187 -7.26 10.70 3.35
N ARG A 188 -7.21 11.20 4.58
CA ARG A 188 -7.70 10.49 5.76
C ARG A 188 -9.22 10.25 5.62
N ASN A 189 -9.64 9.00 5.77
CA ASN A 189 -11.03 8.56 5.61
C ASN A 189 -11.67 9.04 4.29
N LEU A 190 -10.86 9.15 3.22
CA LEU A 190 -11.32 9.56 1.89
C LEU A 190 -12.40 8.64 1.34
N ILE A 191 -12.32 7.35 1.67
CA ILE A 191 -13.30 6.33 1.27
C ILE A 191 -13.99 5.80 2.53
N GLY A 192 -15.10 6.41 2.86
CA GLY A 192 -16.00 5.99 3.92
C GLY A 192 -17.27 5.33 3.38
N GLU A 193 -18.27 5.17 4.24
CA GLU A 193 -19.54 4.52 3.88
C GLU A 193 -20.25 5.23 2.72
N ARG A 194 -20.26 6.57 2.72
CA ARG A 194 -20.86 7.36 1.64
C ARG A 194 -20.18 7.09 0.30
N GLU A 195 -18.86 7.07 0.26
CA GLU A 195 -18.07 6.81 -0.94
C GLU A 195 -18.22 5.37 -1.42
N LEU A 196 -18.25 4.41 -0.51
CA LEU A 196 -18.52 3.00 -0.83
C LEU A 196 -19.92 2.81 -1.42
N ASN A 197 -20.90 3.58 -0.97
CA ASN A 197 -22.26 3.55 -1.51
C ASN A 197 -22.38 4.13 -2.93
N LEU A 198 -21.43 4.95 -3.37
CA LEU A 198 -21.35 5.40 -4.77
C LEU A 198 -20.78 4.33 -5.70
N MET A 199 -20.02 3.38 -5.19
CA MET A 199 -19.42 2.34 -6.02
C MET A 199 -20.48 1.36 -6.53
N LYS A 200 -20.22 0.77 -7.69
CA LYS A 200 -21.06 -0.28 -8.28
C LYS A 200 -21.15 -1.49 -7.36
N GLU A 201 -22.25 -2.20 -7.38
CA GLU A 201 -22.36 -3.51 -6.74
C GLU A 201 -21.33 -4.48 -7.35
N GLY A 202 -20.66 -5.27 -6.51
CA GLY A 202 -19.61 -6.17 -6.95
C GLY A 202 -18.33 -5.49 -7.45
N ALA A 203 -18.19 -4.18 -7.30
CA ALA A 203 -16.96 -3.46 -7.65
C ALA A 203 -15.75 -3.98 -6.84
N ILE A 204 -14.56 -3.70 -7.35
CA ILE A 204 -13.30 -3.99 -6.67
C ILE A 204 -12.70 -2.69 -6.16
N LEU A 205 -12.42 -2.61 -4.86
CA LEU A 205 -11.63 -1.55 -4.24
C LEU A 205 -10.29 -2.13 -3.76
N MET A 206 -9.20 -1.43 -4.05
CA MET A 206 -7.86 -1.84 -3.63
C MET A 206 -7.14 -0.70 -2.94
N ASN A 207 -6.48 -0.96 -1.80
CA ASN A 207 -5.67 0.04 -1.10
C ASN A 207 -4.20 -0.43 -0.97
N PHE A 208 -3.35 0.15 -1.80
CA PHE A 208 -1.89 -0.02 -1.76
C PHE A 208 -1.17 1.31 -1.47
N GLY A 209 -1.93 2.29 -0.95
CA GLY A 209 -1.41 3.57 -0.50
C GLY A 209 -1.00 3.55 0.97
N ARG A 210 -1.95 3.81 1.86
CA ARG A 210 -1.76 3.81 3.32
C ARG A 210 -3.05 3.40 4.02
N GLY A 211 -2.92 2.76 5.20
CA GLY A 211 -4.03 2.62 6.13
C GLY A 211 -4.58 3.97 6.56
N GLY A 212 -5.85 4.01 6.97
CA GLY A 212 -6.54 5.25 7.33
C GLY A 212 -7.04 6.09 6.13
N ILE A 213 -6.77 5.67 4.87
CA ILE A 213 -7.41 6.28 3.68
C ILE A 213 -8.82 5.73 3.49
N VAL A 214 -9.02 4.49 3.86
CA VAL A 214 -10.28 3.75 3.74
C VAL A 214 -10.81 3.44 5.14
N ASP A 215 -12.09 3.63 5.38
CA ASP A 215 -12.76 3.13 6.60
C ASP A 215 -12.94 1.61 6.49
N GLU A 216 -12.10 0.88 7.22
CA GLU A 216 -12.05 -0.59 7.19
C GLU A 216 -13.32 -1.23 7.76
N SER A 217 -14.02 -0.56 8.69
CA SER A 217 -15.30 -1.01 9.21
C SER A 217 -16.42 -0.87 8.19
N ALA A 218 -16.45 0.22 7.45
CA ALA A 218 -17.40 0.42 6.35
C ALA A 218 -17.14 -0.57 5.21
N VAL A 219 -15.87 -0.86 4.88
CA VAL A 219 -15.50 -1.89 3.91
C VAL A 219 -16.00 -3.27 4.33
N ALA A 220 -15.83 -3.65 5.61
CA ALA A 220 -16.32 -4.93 6.11
C ALA A 220 -17.85 -5.09 5.89
N ARG A 221 -18.62 -4.03 6.18
CA ARG A 221 -20.07 -4.01 5.90
C ARG A 221 -20.38 -4.09 4.41
N ALA A 222 -19.62 -3.39 3.57
CA ALA A 222 -19.83 -3.37 2.12
C ALA A 222 -19.49 -4.71 1.45
N ILE A 223 -18.50 -5.44 1.96
CA ILE A 223 -18.19 -6.81 1.49
C ILE A 223 -19.38 -7.73 1.68
N ASP A 224 -19.99 -7.71 2.86
CA ASP A 224 -21.09 -8.61 3.18
C ASP A 224 -22.45 -8.12 2.64
N GLY A 225 -22.66 -6.80 2.54
CA GLY A 225 -23.96 -6.22 2.17
C GLY A 225 -24.11 -5.87 0.70
N ARG A 226 -23.00 -5.60 -0.02
CA ARG A 226 -23.02 -5.13 -1.42
C ARG A 226 -22.12 -5.94 -2.34
N ASN A 227 -21.65 -7.08 -1.89
CA ASN A 227 -20.74 -7.94 -2.64
C ASN A 227 -19.46 -7.21 -3.11
N LEU A 228 -19.05 -6.15 -2.38
CA LEU A 228 -17.79 -5.45 -2.64
C LEU A 228 -16.64 -6.44 -2.56
N ARG A 229 -15.69 -6.36 -3.48
CA ARG A 229 -14.42 -7.09 -3.40
C ARG A 229 -13.34 -6.13 -2.96
N PHE A 230 -12.55 -6.52 -1.98
CA PHE A 230 -11.53 -5.65 -1.41
C PHE A 230 -10.16 -6.33 -1.35
N ALA A 231 -9.13 -5.59 -1.74
CA ALA A 231 -7.73 -5.98 -1.49
C ALA A 231 -6.98 -4.86 -0.78
N SER A 232 -6.17 -5.20 0.21
CA SER A 232 -5.29 -4.22 0.86
C SER A 232 -3.99 -4.85 1.32
N ASP A 233 -2.91 -4.09 1.17
CA ASP A 233 -1.60 -4.42 1.76
C ASP A 233 -1.33 -3.61 3.03
N VAL A 234 -2.19 -2.64 3.33
CA VAL A 234 -2.01 -1.68 4.42
C VAL A 234 -3.29 -1.55 5.26
N LEU A 235 -3.12 -1.34 6.56
CA LEU A 235 -4.21 -1.12 7.52
C LEU A 235 -3.93 0.12 8.38
N GLU A 236 -4.98 0.68 8.96
CA GLU A 236 -4.84 1.84 9.86
C GLU A 236 -3.98 1.51 11.07
N THR A 237 -4.13 0.29 11.61
CA THR A 237 -3.27 -0.22 12.68
C THR A 237 -2.51 -1.44 12.18
N GLU A 238 -1.19 -1.37 12.17
CA GLU A 238 -0.27 -2.44 11.79
C GLU A 238 0.70 -2.75 12.96
N PRO A 239 0.82 -4.03 13.35
CA PRO A 239 0.11 -5.23 12.87
C PRO A 239 -1.39 -5.19 13.14
N MET A 240 -2.16 -5.97 12.33
CA MET A 240 -3.62 -6.09 12.46
C MET A 240 -4.03 -6.55 13.86
N ARG A 241 -5.05 -5.90 14.44
CA ARG A 241 -5.61 -6.31 15.73
C ARG A 241 -6.44 -7.59 15.59
N ALA A 242 -6.46 -8.42 16.65
CA ALA A 242 -7.23 -9.68 16.65
C ALA A 242 -8.75 -9.47 16.55
N ASP A 243 -9.26 -8.31 16.96
CA ASP A 243 -10.68 -7.93 16.90
C ASP A 243 -11.08 -7.19 15.62
N HIS A 244 -10.17 -7.10 14.63
CA HIS A 244 -10.35 -6.32 13.42
C HIS A 244 -11.60 -6.70 12.61
N PRO A 245 -12.43 -5.75 12.15
CA PRO A 245 -13.71 -6.02 11.49
C PRO A 245 -13.58 -6.88 10.22
N LEU A 246 -12.53 -6.73 9.44
CA LEU A 246 -12.27 -7.55 8.25
C LEU A 246 -12.02 -9.04 8.56
N LEU A 247 -11.65 -9.40 9.80
CA LEU A 247 -11.55 -10.80 10.20
C LEU A 247 -12.91 -11.46 10.41
N ARG A 248 -13.98 -10.67 10.61
CA ARG A 248 -15.32 -11.15 10.95
C ARG A 248 -16.30 -11.20 9.78
N ILE A 249 -15.90 -10.75 8.59
CA ILE A 249 -16.74 -10.79 7.39
C ILE A 249 -17.13 -12.24 7.04
N LYS A 250 -18.31 -12.40 6.45
CA LYS A 250 -18.85 -13.69 5.98
C LYS A 250 -18.23 -14.07 4.64
N ASN A 251 -18.14 -13.11 3.73
CA ASN A 251 -17.70 -13.29 2.34
C ASN A 251 -16.16 -13.25 2.21
N LYS A 252 -15.46 -14.22 2.82
CA LYS A 252 -13.98 -14.29 2.84
C LYS A 252 -13.34 -14.33 1.45
N GLU A 253 -14.05 -14.85 0.44
CA GLU A 253 -13.56 -14.92 -0.94
C GLU A 253 -13.47 -13.55 -1.62
N ASN A 254 -14.15 -12.55 -1.08
CA ASN A 254 -14.13 -11.18 -1.56
C ASN A 254 -13.03 -10.32 -0.91
N LEU A 255 -12.16 -10.94 -0.09
CA LEU A 255 -11.10 -10.25 0.64
C LEU A 255 -9.74 -10.86 0.35
N ILE A 256 -8.79 -10.00 -0.04
CA ILE A 256 -7.35 -10.29 -0.07
C ILE A 256 -6.65 -9.30 0.84
N LEU A 257 -5.94 -9.79 1.84
CA LEU A 257 -5.08 -8.97 2.72
C LEU A 257 -3.67 -9.51 2.70
N THR A 258 -2.70 -8.60 2.63
CA THR A 258 -1.28 -8.91 2.75
C THR A 258 -0.64 -8.02 3.82
N PRO A 259 0.37 -8.49 4.56
CA PRO A 259 0.88 -7.81 5.75
C PRO A 259 1.97 -6.78 5.39
N HIS A 260 1.61 -5.76 4.59
CA HIS A 260 2.47 -4.65 4.16
C HIS A 260 3.76 -5.12 3.48
N VAL A 261 3.61 -6.02 2.49
CA VAL A 261 4.71 -6.66 1.76
C VAL A 261 4.82 -6.23 0.30
N ALA A 262 3.91 -5.41 -0.20
CA ALA A 262 3.91 -4.99 -1.61
C ALA A 262 5.23 -4.34 -2.05
N TRP A 263 5.97 -3.72 -1.12
CA TRP A 263 7.28 -3.10 -1.36
C TRP A 263 8.45 -4.08 -1.37
N ALA A 264 8.28 -5.32 -0.88
CA ALA A 264 9.34 -6.16 -0.35
C ALA A 264 9.87 -7.22 -1.33
N SER A 265 9.72 -7.03 -2.67
CA SER A 265 10.39 -7.93 -3.62
C SER A 265 11.90 -7.93 -3.39
N PHE A 266 12.55 -9.03 -3.77
CA PHE A 266 14.00 -9.19 -3.59
C PHE A 266 14.74 -8.00 -4.24
N GLU A 267 14.43 -7.67 -5.47
CA GLU A 267 15.05 -6.60 -6.25
C GLU A 267 14.76 -5.20 -5.66
N ALA A 268 13.56 -4.99 -5.09
CA ALA A 268 13.25 -3.74 -4.41
C ALA A 268 14.08 -3.55 -3.15
N ARG A 269 14.31 -4.63 -2.39
CA ARG A 269 15.17 -4.60 -1.19
C ARG A 269 16.64 -4.37 -1.53
N GLU A 270 17.15 -4.94 -2.62
CA GLU A 270 18.50 -4.65 -3.11
C GLU A 270 18.65 -3.17 -3.48
N ARG A 271 17.70 -2.63 -4.26
CA ARG A 271 17.68 -1.19 -4.59
C ARG A 271 17.63 -0.32 -3.35
N LEU A 272 16.78 -0.67 -2.37
CA LEU A 272 16.65 0.05 -1.11
C LEU A 272 18.00 0.15 -0.38
N VAL A 273 18.69 -0.96 -0.22
CA VAL A 273 19.99 -1.00 0.46
C VAL A 273 21.05 -0.18 -0.29
N ALA A 274 21.10 -0.31 -1.62
CA ALA A 274 22.02 0.45 -2.46
C ALA A 274 21.76 1.97 -2.34
N MET A 275 20.51 2.40 -2.35
CA MET A 275 20.15 3.82 -2.22
C MET A 275 20.43 4.38 -0.82
N ILE A 276 20.26 3.58 0.26
CA ILE A 276 20.66 3.98 1.60
C ILE A 276 22.19 4.18 1.67
N ALA A 277 22.95 3.25 1.10
CA ALA A 277 24.41 3.36 1.05
C ALA A 277 24.85 4.63 0.31
N GLU A 278 24.17 4.99 -0.80
CA GLU A 278 24.46 6.21 -1.53
C GLU A 278 24.08 7.47 -0.73
N ASN A 279 22.92 7.49 -0.08
CA ASN A 279 22.53 8.58 0.83
C ASN A 279 23.59 8.87 1.91
N ILE A 280 24.19 7.81 2.49
CA ILE A 280 25.25 7.94 3.49
C ILE A 280 26.54 8.44 2.85
N LYS A 281 26.94 7.91 1.70
CA LYS A 281 28.16 8.35 0.97
C LYS A 281 28.07 9.83 0.58
N GLU A 282 26.93 10.27 0.07
CA GLU A 282 26.69 11.67 -0.27
C GLU A 282 26.83 12.56 0.96
N PHE A 283 26.22 12.16 2.08
CA PHE A 283 26.30 12.92 3.34
C PHE A 283 27.75 13.03 3.86
N LEU A 284 28.58 12.00 3.69
CA LEU A 284 29.97 12.01 4.14
C LEU A 284 30.90 12.84 3.24
N LYS A 285 30.47 13.20 2.03
CA LYS A 285 31.26 14.00 1.09
C LYS A 285 31.02 15.52 1.23
N GLY A 286 29.87 15.91 1.78
CA GLY A 286 29.48 17.31 1.90
C GLY A 286 29.32 17.82 3.27
#